data_95f534f926654933a5475a00c1256417
#
_entry.id   95f534f926654933a5475a00c1256417
#
_cell.length_a   1.000
_cell.length_b   1.000
_cell.length_c   1.000
_cell.angle_alpha   90.00
_cell.angle_beta   90.00
_cell.angle_gamma   90.00
#
_symmetry.space_group_name_H-M   'P 1'
#
loop_
_entity.id
_entity.type
_entity.pdbx_description
1 polymer ?
#
loop_
_entity_poly.entity_id
_entity_poly.type
_entity_poly.pdbx_seq_one_letter_code
_entity_poly.pdbx_strand_id
1 'polypeptide(L)'
;SSDLPLDDVLQRRADFASTEVNIQKSEAQRKAALSQYNPQVSMYVTGGWATASPNMGYDVKFTPIVGMSVNIPVLRWGARFKTNRQQKAYTGIQKLQQSYVVDQINQELAAALTKLKETEEQVKTAEENKELAEENLDLITFSYNEGKASMVDVLSAQLSWTQAHTSLINAYLAEKMAVAEYRKVISE
;
A
#
# COMPACT_ATOMS: atom_id res chain seq x y z
N SER A 1 9.30 -12.74 17.19
CA SER A 1 10.46 -12.62 16.28
C SER A 1 10.31 -11.34 15.45
N SER A 2 10.94 -10.27 15.93
CA SER A 2 10.83 -8.90 15.41
C SER A 2 11.69 -8.60 14.17
N ASP A 3 12.29 -9.61 13.56
CA ASP A 3 13.21 -9.47 12.43
C ASP A 3 12.69 -10.25 11.20
N LEU A 4 11.51 -9.85 10.70
CA LEU A 4 11.13 -10.29 9.36
C LEU A 4 12.02 -9.58 8.34
N PRO A 5 12.69 -10.30 7.43
CA PRO A 5 13.48 -9.66 6.37
C PRO A 5 12.56 -8.79 5.52
N LEU A 6 13.04 -7.61 5.15
CA LEU A 6 12.27 -6.63 4.37
C LEU A 6 11.63 -7.26 3.11
N ASP A 7 12.34 -8.17 2.47
CA ASP A 7 11.87 -8.86 1.26
C ASP A 7 10.58 -9.65 1.50
N ASP A 8 10.42 -10.24 2.69
CA ASP A 8 9.22 -10.99 3.08
C ASP A 8 8.02 -10.05 3.28
N VAL A 9 8.26 -8.88 3.89
CA VAL A 9 7.24 -7.84 4.08
C VAL A 9 6.79 -7.29 2.72
N LEU A 10 7.73 -6.99 1.82
CA LEU A 10 7.43 -6.48 0.47
C LEU A 10 6.56 -7.45 -0.34
N GLN A 11 6.85 -8.77 -0.28
CA GLN A 11 6.07 -9.77 -1.00
C GLN A 11 4.63 -9.92 -0.51
N ARG A 12 4.36 -9.61 0.75
CA ARG A 12 3.01 -9.68 1.34
C ARG A 12 2.18 -8.43 1.08
N ARG A 13 2.81 -7.31 0.76
CA ARG A 13 2.13 -6.01 0.59
C ARG A 13 1.53 -5.84 -0.80
N ALA A 14 0.23 -5.56 -0.84
CA ALA A 14 -0.51 -5.35 -2.08
C ALA A 14 -0.09 -4.07 -2.82
N ASP A 15 0.37 -3.03 -2.11
CA ASP A 15 0.87 -1.79 -2.70
C ASP A 15 2.17 -2.03 -3.48
N PHE A 16 3.10 -2.82 -2.94
CA PHE A 16 4.31 -3.24 -3.66
C PHE A 16 3.96 -4.08 -4.90
N ALA A 17 3.10 -5.10 -4.75
CA ALA A 17 2.64 -5.92 -5.88
C ALA A 17 1.98 -5.07 -6.99
N SER A 18 1.22 -4.04 -6.61
CA SER A 18 0.62 -3.08 -7.55
C SER A 18 1.69 -2.33 -8.37
N THR A 19 2.81 -1.92 -7.76
CA THR A 19 3.90 -1.25 -8.48
C THR A 19 4.57 -2.18 -9.51
N GLU A 20 4.73 -3.45 -9.16
CA GLU A 20 5.30 -4.45 -10.06
C GLU A 20 4.41 -4.67 -11.30
N VAL A 21 3.10 -4.79 -11.09
CA VAL A 21 2.11 -4.87 -12.18
C VAL A 21 2.13 -3.60 -13.04
N ASN A 22 2.29 -2.42 -12.44
CA ASN A 22 2.40 -1.16 -13.18
C ASN A 22 3.65 -1.09 -14.07
N ILE A 23 4.78 -1.64 -13.63
CA ILE A 23 5.99 -1.77 -14.46
C ILE A 23 5.72 -2.72 -15.64
N GLN A 24 5.16 -3.89 -15.40
CA GLN A 24 4.80 -4.85 -16.46
C GLN A 24 3.81 -4.22 -17.45
N LYS A 25 2.81 -3.50 -16.96
CA LYS A 25 1.85 -2.75 -17.78
C LYS A 25 2.56 -1.72 -18.68
N SER A 26 3.50 -0.95 -18.12
CA SER A 26 4.24 0.06 -18.90
C SER A 26 5.12 -0.58 -19.98
N GLU A 27 5.71 -1.75 -19.73
CA GLU A 27 6.46 -2.52 -20.73
C GLU A 27 5.55 -3.09 -21.82
N ALA A 28 4.36 -3.57 -21.47
CA ALA A 28 3.38 -4.01 -22.45
C ALA A 28 2.86 -2.83 -23.29
N GLN A 29 2.62 -1.68 -22.69
CA GLN A 29 2.25 -0.45 -23.42
C GLN A 29 3.35 0.00 -24.37
N ARG A 30 4.62 -0.15 -23.98
CA ARG A 30 5.76 0.12 -24.88
C ARG A 30 5.72 -0.79 -26.11
N LYS A 31 5.50 -2.10 -25.92
CA LYS A 31 5.37 -3.07 -27.01
C LYS A 31 4.18 -2.71 -27.92
N ALA A 32 3.03 -2.37 -27.32
CA ALA A 32 1.85 -1.96 -28.06
C ALA A 32 2.07 -0.65 -28.84
N ALA A 33 2.72 0.36 -28.25
CA ALA A 33 3.04 1.61 -28.94
C ALA A 33 4.02 1.41 -30.10
N LEU A 34 4.91 0.42 -30.01
CA LEU A 34 5.84 0.10 -31.09
C LEU A 34 5.21 -0.75 -32.20
N SER A 35 4.11 -1.45 -31.92
CA SER A 35 3.44 -2.32 -32.89
C SER A 35 2.88 -1.55 -34.09
N GLN A 36 2.51 -0.27 -33.92
CA GLN A 36 2.06 0.59 -35.01
C GLN A 36 3.13 0.82 -36.12
N TYR A 37 4.38 0.53 -35.83
CA TYR A 37 5.50 0.62 -36.79
C TYR A 37 5.81 -0.72 -37.46
N ASN A 38 5.09 -1.79 -37.12
CA ASN A 38 5.19 -3.08 -37.77
C ASN A 38 4.20 -3.16 -38.95
N PRO A 39 4.41 -4.08 -39.92
CA PRO A 39 3.41 -4.37 -40.93
C PRO A 39 2.06 -4.73 -40.33
N GLN A 40 1.00 -4.07 -40.78
CA GLN A 40 -0.36 -4.32 -40.35
C GLN A 40 -1.13 -5.00 -41.47
N VAL A 41 -1.71 -6.17 -41.15
CA VAL A 41 -2.58 -6.90 -42.06
C VAL A 41 -4.02 -6.75 -41.53
N SER A 42 -4.89 -6.23 -42.37
CA SER A 42 -6.32 -6.08 -42.07
C SER A 42 -7.15 -6.88 -43.08
N MET A 43 -8.09 -7.66 -42.58
CA MET A 43 -9.09 -8.34 -43.40
C MET A 43 -10.43 -7.67 -43.14
N TYR A 44 -11.18 -7.38 -44.19
CA TYR A 44 -12.49 -6.79 -44.07
C TYR A 44 -13.51 -7.55 -44.93
N VAL A 45 -14.71 -7.63 -44.41
CA VAL A 45 -15.87 -8.14 -45.11
C VAL A 45 -16.93 -7.05 -45.06
N THR A 46 -17.35 -6.62 -46.21
CA THR A 46 -18.45 -5.66 -46.34
C THR A 46 -19.50 -6.22 -47.27
N GLY A 47 -20.75 -5.88 -47.05
CA GLY A 47 -21.86 -6.29 -47.92
C GLY A 47 -22.85 -5.15 -48.05
N GLY A 48 -23.37 -4.95 -49.23
CA GLY A 48 -24.36 -3.93 -49.52
C GLY A 48 -25.32 -4.40 -50.62
N TRP A 49 -26.46 -3.77 -50.59
CA TRP A 49 -27.47 -3.92 -51.65
C TRP A 49 -27.14 -2.86 -52.70
N ALA A 50 -26.81 -3.30 -53.90
CA ALA A 50 -26.47 -2.40 -54.99
C ALA A 50 -27.14 -2.83 -56.28
N THR A 51 -27.51 -1.88 -57.12
CA THR A 51 -27.96 -2.12 -58.47
C THR A 51 -26.75 -2.21 -59.39
N ALA A 52 -26.66 -3.27 -60.17
CA ALA A 52 -25.52 -3.55 -61.04
C ALA A 52 -25.33 -2.57 -62.15
N SER A 53 -26.36 -1.77 -62.55
CA SER A 53 -26.27 -0.73 -63.57
C SER A 53 -27.45 0.23 -63.46
N PRO A 54 -27.23 1.57 -63.61
CA PRO A 54 -28.31 2.56 -63.61
C PRO A 54 -29.29 2.43 -64.78
N ASN A 55 -28.91 1.69 -65.84
CA ASN A 55 -29.63 1.59 -67.09
C ASN A 55 -30.33 0.22 -67.36
N MET A 56 -30.21 -0.74 -66.46
CA MET A 56 -30.85 -2.05 -66.62
C MET A 56 -31.67 -2.42 -65.37
N GLY A 57 -32.92 -1.95 -65.31
CA GLY A 57 -33.93 -2.43 -64.37
C GLY A 57 -33.46 -2.49 -62.90
N TYR A 58 -34.38 -2.26 -61.96
CA TYR A 58 -34.13 -2.25 -60.51
C TYR A 58 -33.90 -3.64 -59.94
N ASP A 59 -32.84 -4.35 -60.42
CA ASP A 59 -32.46 -5.64 -59.82
C ASP A 59 -31.43 -5.39 -58.71
N VAL A 60 -31.91 -5.25 -57.49
CA VAL A 60 -31.10 -5.02 -56.32
C VAL A 60 -30.53 -6.35 -55.85
N LYS A 61 -29.22 -6.55 -55.96
CA LYS A 61 -28.51 -7.75 -55.49
C LYS A 61 -27.62 -7.45 -54.31
N PHE A 62 -27.64 -8.36 -53.39
CA PHE A 62 -26.65 -8.32 -52.27
C PHE A 62 -25.27 -8.71 -52.81
N THR A 63 -24.30 -7.81 -52.67
CA THR A 63 -22.93 -8.03 -53.14
C THR A 63 -21.98 -8.06 -51.93
N PRO A 64 -21.57 -9.23 -51.50
CA PRO A 64 -20.53 -9.35 -50.48
C PRO A 64 -19.15 -9.05 -51.10
N ILE A 65 -18.34 -8.24 -50.43
CA ILE A 65 -16.97 -7.94 -50.79
C ILE A 65 -16.07 -8.37 -49.63
N VAL A 66 -15.11 -9.23 -49.94
CA VAL A 66 -14.05 -9.65 -49.02
C VAL A 66 -12.76 -9.05 -49.51
N GLY A 67 -12.06 -8.37 -48.66
CA GLY A 67 -10.79 -7.75 -49.01
C GLY A 67 -9.74 -7.95 -47.93
N MET A 68 -8.47 -7.88 -48.31
CA MET A 68 -7.32 -7.87 -47.42
C MET A 68 -6.44 -6.68 -47.77
N SER A 69 -5.98 -5.95 -46.77
CA SER A 69 -5.02 -4.87 -46.96
C SER A 69 -3.79 -5.10 -46.08
N VAL A 70 -2.63 -4.79 -46.61
CA VAL A 70 -1.35 -4.84 -45.93
C VAL A 70 -0.78 -3.41 -45.94
N ASN A 71 -0.60 -2.85 -44.74
CA ASN A 71 -0.01 -1.53 -44.56
C ASN A 71 1.39 -1.69 -43.95
N ILE A 72 2.43 -1.29 -44.69
CA ILE A 72 3.82 -1.36 -44.23
C ILE A 72 4.34 0.08 -44.10
N PRO A 73 4.49 0.63 -42.88
CA PRO A 73 5.01 1.99 -42.68
C PRO A 73 6.56 1.99 -42.88
N VAL A 74 7.02 2.28 -44.08
CA VAL A 74 8.45 2.21 -44.45
C VAL A 74 9.24 3.40 -43.93
N LEU A 75 8.67 4.61 -43.95
CA LEU A 75 9.35 5.86 -43.57
C LEU A 75 8.48 6.70 -42.63
N ARG A 76 8.84 6.73 -41.36
CA ARG A 76 8.27 7.63 -40.36
C ARG A 76 9.32 8.47 -39.62
N TRP A 77 10.32 8.97 -40.37
CA TRP A 77 11.29 9.97 -39.93
C TRP A 77 11.78 9.85 -38.48
N GLY A 78 12.20 8.64 -38.07
CA GLY A 78 12.69 8.38 -36.69
C GLY A 78 11.62 8.37 -35.60
N ALA A 79 10.33 8.44 -35.93
CA ALA A 79 9.23 8.42 -34.94
C ALA A 79 9.29 7.19 -34.06
N ARG A 80 9.65 6.00 -34.59
CA ARG A 80 9.84 4.78 -33.79
C ARG A 80 10.86 4.95 -32.66
N PHE A 81 11.99 5.61 -32.95
CA PHE A 81 13.03 5.84 -31.92
C PHE A 81 12.57 6.85 -30.88
N LYS A 82 11.86 7.90 -31.25
CA LYS A 82 11.28 8.88 -30.33
C LYS A 82 10.23 8.23 -29.43
N THR A 83 9.31 7.47 -30.01
CA THR A 83 8.28 6.72 -29.25
C THR A 83 8.93 5.72 -28.31
N ASN A 84 9.92 4.95 -28.74
CA ASN A 84 10.61 4.01 -27.87
C ASN A 84 11.32 4.72 -26.70
N ARG A 85 11.98 5.86 -26.97
CA ARG A 85 12.63 6.67 -25.93
C ARG A 85 11.62 7.23 -24.94
N GLN A 86 10.48 7.73 -25.41
CA GLN A 86 9.38 8.21 -24.57
C GLN A 86 8.83 7.10 -23.68
N GLN A 87 8.51 5.93 -24.24
CA GLN A 87 7.98 4.80 -23.49
C GLN A 87 9.01 4.23 -22.48
N LYS A 88 10.30 4.23 -22.82
CA LYS A 88 11.36 3.89 -21.86
C LYS A 88 11.39 4.87 -20.67
N ALA A 89 11.20 6.15 -20.91
CA ALA A 89 11.13 7.15 -19.84
C ALA A 89 9.93 6.90 -18.92
N TYR A 90 8.76 6.55 -19.47
CA TYR A 90 7.59 6.17 -18.67
C TYR A 90 7.84 4.92 -17.80
N THR A 91 8.49 3.90 -18.37
CA THR A 91 8.89 2.72 -17.57
C THR A 91 9.90 3.09 -16.47
N GLY A 92 10.82 4.03 -16.75
CA GLY A 92 11.73 4.59 -15.76
C GLY A 92 11.00 5.27 -14.60
N ILE A 93 9.97 6.05 -14.89
CA ILE A 93 9.11 6.69 -13.86
C ILE A 93 8.43 5.63 -12.99
N GLN A 94 7.90 4.54 -13.56
CA GLN A 94 7.27 3.47 -12.79
C GLN A 94 8.27 2.76 -11.85
N LYS A 95 9.52 2.57 -12.29
CA LYS A 95 10.58 2.01 -11.44
C LYS A 95 10.97 2.94 -10.29
N LEU A 96 11.05 4.25 -10.53
CA LEU A 96 11.27 5.23 -9.46
C LEU A 96 10.09 5.27 -8.47
N GLN A 97 8.86 5.14 -8.98
CA GLN A 97 7.67 5.04 -8.12
C GLN A 97 7.71 3.79 -7.24
N GLN A 98 8.18 2.65 -7.77
CA GLN A 98 8.39 1.44 -6.97
C GLN A 98 9.43 1.67 -5.87
N SER A 99 10.58 2.28 -6.20
CA SER A 99 11.60 2.62 -5.20
C SER A 99 11.05 3.52 -4.10
N TYR A 100 10.25 4.53 -4.47
CA TYR A 100 9.59 5.39 -3.49
C TYR A 100 8.65 4.61 -2.54
N VAL A 101 7.86 3.66 -3.08
CA VAL A 101 6.98 2.82 -2.26
C VAL A 101 7.80 1.93 -1.33
N VAL A 102 8.93 1.38 -1.77
CA VAL A 102 9.85 0.61 -0.91
C VAL A 102 10.39 1.46 0.23
N ASP A 103 10.83 2.70 -0.06
CA ASP A 103 11.32 3.61 0.97
C ASP A 103 10.22 3.98 1.98
N GLN A 104 8.99 4.18 1.51
CA GLN A 104 7.83 4.44 2.37
C GLN A 104 7.54 3.24 3.29
N ILE A 105 7.54 2.02 2.76
CA ILE A 105 7.33 0.79 3.55
C ILE A 105 8.41 0.65 4.62
N ASN A 106 9.68 0.94 4.27
CA ASN A 106 10.79 0.92 5.23
C ASN A 106 10.58 1.93 6.37
N GLN A 107 10.12 3.13 6.07
CA GLN A 107 9.82 4.16 7.07
C GLN A 107 8.65 3.75 7.97
N GLU A 108 7.56 3.20 7.39
CA GLU A 108 6.41 2.69 8.14
C GLU A 108 6.83 1.55 9.09
N LEU A 109 7.64 0.62 8.61
CA LEU A 109 8.14 -0.50 9.41
C LEU A 109 9.02 -0.03 10.56
N ALA A 110 9.97 0.88 10.28
CA ALA A 110 10.84 1.43 11.31
C ALA A 110 10.06 2.22 12.38
N ALA A 111 9.06 3.00 11.96
CA ALA A 111 8.19 3.75 12.87
C ALA A 111 7.35 2.82 13.75
N ALA A 112 6.76 1.77 13.16
CA ALA A 112 5.96 0.80 13.89
C ALA A 112 6.80 0.00 14.91
N LEU A 113 8.01 -0.41 14.55
CA LEU A 113 8.95 -1.07 15.47
C LEU A 113 9.40 -0.17 16.62
N THR A 114 9.69 1.10 16.33
CA THR A 114 10.06 2.08 17.35
C THR A 114 8.89 2.28 18.31
N LYS A 115 7.67 2.45 17.79
CA LYS A 115 6.47 2.62 18.59
C LYS A 115 6.18 1.42 19.48
N LEU A 116 6.39 0.21 18.97
CA LEU A 116 6.23 -1.01 19.75
C LEU A 116 7.19 -1.04 20.93
N LYS A 117 8.46 -0.76 20.71
CA LYS A 117 9.47 -0.71 21.80
C LYS A 117 9.16 0.37 22.83
N GLU A 118 8.76 1.56 22.39
CA GLU A 118 8.35 2.65 23.29
C GLU A 118 7.17 2.24 24.19
N THR A 119 6.16 1.59 23.61
CA THR A 119 4.98 1.17 24.38
C THR A 119 5.28 0.01 25.33
N GLU A 120 6.16 -0.91 24.97
CA GLU A 120 6.66 -1.96 25.87
C GLU A 120 7.35 -1.35 27.10
N GLU A 121 8.25 -0.37 26.91
CA GLU A 121 8.90 0.35 28.02
C GLU A 121 7.91 1.18 28.86
N GLN A 122 6.88 1.76 28.21
CA GLN A 122 5.82 2.48 28.92
C GLN A 122 5.02 1.55 29.83
N VAL A 123 4.69 0.33 29.38
CA VAL A 123 4.00 -0.67 30.18
C VAL A 123 4.85 -1.02 31.40
N LYS A 124 6.14 -1.35 31.20
CA LYS A 124 7.04 -1.68 32.30
C LYS A 124 7.14 -0.57 33.34
N THR A 125 7.33 0.68 32.90
CA THR A 125 7.35 1.85 33.79
C THR A 125 6.04 2.04 34.54
N ALA A 126 4.91 1.82 33.89
CA ALA A 126 3.59 1.93 34.51
C ALA A 126 3.33 0.80 35.52
N GLU A 127 3.83 -0.42 35.29
CA GLU A 127 3.81 -1.53 36.25
C GLU A 127 4.60 -1.18 37.50
N GLU A 128 5.85 -0.71 37.35
CA GLU A 128 6.70 -0.29 38.46
C GLU A 128 6.05 0.84 39.28
N ASN A 129 5.47 1.84 38.61
CA ASN A 129 4.79 2.96 39.27
C ASN A 129 3.52 2.50 40.02
N LYS A 130 2.77 1.54 39.47
CA LYS A 130 1.60 0.95 40.14
C LYS A 130 2.00 0.20 41.39
N GLU A 131 3.08 -0.60 41.35
CA GLU A 131 3.61 -1.32 42.50
C GLU A 131 4.05 -0.36 43.61
N LEU A 132 4.83 0.68 43.28
CA LEU A 132 5.24 1.70 44.25
C LEU A 132 4.06 2.44 44.88
N ALA A 133 3.02 2.74 44.09
CA ALA A 133 1.82 3.42 44.60
C ALA A 133 1.01 2.50 45.52
N GLU A 134 0.99 1.19 45.28
CA GLU A 134 0.33 0.19 46.11
C GLU A 134 1.08 0.05 47.46
N GLU A 135 2.41 -0.11 47.45
CA GLU A 135 3.23 -0.16 48.65
C GLU A 135 3.07 1.11 49.51
N ASN A 136 3.05 2.30 48.85
CA ASN A 136 2.84 3.55 49.57
C ASN A 136 1.45 3.63 50.23
N LEU A 137 0.41 3.19 49.52
CA LEU A 137 -0.96 3.13 50.09
C LEU A 137 -1.02 2.21 51.31
N ASP A 138 -0.39 1.05 51.24
CA ASP A 138 -0.33 0.10 52.34
C ASP A 138 0.41 0.67 53.56
N LEU A 139 1.57 1.32 53.32
CA LEU A 139 2.37 1.97 54.36
C LEU A 139 1.60 3.13 55.06
N ILE A 140 0.95 3.98 54.31
CA ILE A 140 0.17 5.11 54.82
C ILE A 140 -1.08 4.59 55.59
N THR A 141 -1.75 3.56 55.06
CA THR A 141 -2.89 2.91 55.73
C THR A 141 -2.49 2.28 57.07
N PHE A 142 -1.33 1.60 57.12
CA PHE A 142 -0.76 1.08 58.36
C PHE A 142 -0.46 2.22 59.35
N SER A 143 0.19 3.28 58.89
CA SER A 143 0.54 4.45 59.71
C SER A 143 -0.71 5.17 60.25
N TYR A 144 -1.79 5.24 59.47
CA TYR A 144 -3.07 5.76 59.93
C TYR A 144 -3.68 4.91 61.07
N ASN A 145 -3.66 3.59 60.93
CA ASN A 145 -4.15 2.67 61.97
C ASN A 145 -3.35 2.78 63.28
N GLU A 146 -2.06 3.12 63.20
CA GLU A 146 -1.20 3.41 64.36
C GLU A 146 -1.36 4.85 64.89
N GLY A 147 -2.26 5.63 64.31
CA GLY A 147 -2.48 7.04 64.73
C GLY A 147 -1.37 8.01 64.33
N LYS A 148 -0.47 7.64 63.38
CA LYS A 148 0.69 8.41 62.96
C LYS A 148 0.48 9.17 61.65
N ALA A 149 -0.56 8.88 60.90
CA ALA A 149 -0.96 9.56 59.67
C ALA A 149 -2.39 10.06 59.73
N SER A 150 -2.75 11.02 58.90
CA SER A 150 -4.10 11.56 58.83
C SER A 150 -4.94 10.84 57.76
N MET A 151 -6.29 10.94 57.85
CA MET A 151 -7.19 10.42 56.82
C MET A 151 -6.96 11.11 55.44
N VAL A 152 -6.50 12.34 55.44
CA VAL A 152 -6.13 13.07 54.19
C VAL A 152 -4.96 12.41 53.49
N ASP A 153 -3.98 11.94 54.27
CA ASP A 153 -2.82 11.20 53.71
C ASP A 153 -3.25 9.90 53.04
N VAL A 154 -4.16 9.14 53.70
CA VAL A 154 -4.73 7.89 53.14
C VAL A 154 -5.48 8.18 51.84
N LEU A 155 -6.34 9.21 51.80
CA LEU A 155 -7.08 9.57 50.59
C LEU A 155 -6.16 10.02 49.47
N SER A 156 -5.06 10.74 49.81
CA SER A 156 -4.06 11.15 48.84
C SER A 156 -3.29 9.98 48.24
N ALA A 157 -2.89 9.01 49.08
CA ALA A 157 -2.25 7.77 48.66
C ALA A 157 -3.20 6.91 47.78
N GLN A 158 -4.48 6.83 48.14
CA GLN A 158 -5.51 6.12 47.38
C GLN A 158 -5.74 6.77 45.98
N LEU A 159 -5.74 8.10 45.92
CA LEU A 159 -5.83 8.82 44.64
C LEU A 159 -4.61 8.52 43.76
N SER A 160 -3.41 8.55 44.33
CA SER A 160 -2.17 8.22 43.63
C SER A 160 -2.15 6.81 43.07
N TRP A 161 -2.60 5.84 43.88
CA TRP A 161 -2.76 4.45 43.46
C TRP A 161 -3.77 4.33 42.31
N THR A 162 -4.94 4.98 42.42
CA THR A 162 -5.95 4.98 41.34
C THR A 162 -5.43 5.56 40.05
N GLN A 163 -4.64 6.65 40.13
CA GLN A 163 -4.01 7.26 38.95
C GLN A 163 -2.97 6.33 38.32
N ALA A 164 -2.11 5.69 39.14
CA ALA A 164 -1.11 4.74 38.65
C ALA A 164 -1.77 3.53 37.97
N HIS A 165 -2.84 3.00 38.57
CA HIS A 165 -3.60 1.88 37.99
C HIS A 165 -4.26 2.26 36.65
N THR A 166 -4.84 3.46 36.56
CA THR A 166 -5.41 3.97 35.31
C THR A 166 -4.34 4.18 34.23
N SER A 167 -3.16 4.67 34.63
CA SER A 167 -2.01 4.83 33.71
C SER A 167 -1.54 3.49 33.17
N LEU A 168 -1.50 2.45 33.98
CA LEU A 168 -1.15 1.09 33.53
C LEU A 168 -2.15 0.55 32.50
N ILE A 169 -3.46 0.72 32.74
CA ILE A 169 -4.49 0.31 31.77
C ILE A 169 -4.30 1.03 30.43
N ASN A 170 -4.01 2.33 30.47
CA ASN A 170 -3.77 3.11 29.25
C ASN A 170 -2.48 2.67 28.53
N ALA A 171 -1.42 2.31 29.27
CA ALA A 171 -0.19 1.79 28.70
C ALA A 171 -0.42 0.44 27.99
N TYR A 172 -1.17 -0.49 28.59
CA TYR A 172 -1.55 -1.73 27.93
C TYR A 172 -2.39 -1.51 26.67
N LEU A 173 -3.33 -0.55 26.71
CA LEU A 173 -4.11 -0.21 25.53
C LEU A 173 -3.20 0.31 24.41
N ALA A 174 -2.26 1.22 24.74
CA ALA A 174 -1.31 1.76 23.78
C ALA A 174 -0.41 0.66 23.17
N GLU A 175 0.07 -0.30 23.98
CA GLU A 175 0.84 -1.46 23.52
C GLU A 175 0.01 -2.31 22.53
N LYS A 176 -1.25 -2.64 22.86
CA LYS A 176 -2.12 -3.43 21.97
C LYS A 176 -2.39 -2.71 20.65
N MET A 177 -2.54 -1.40 20.68
CA MET A 177 -2.68 -0.59 19.47
C MET A 177 -1.40 -0.61 18.63
N ALA A 178 -0.22 -0.48 19.26
CA ALA A 178 1.07 -0.56 18.56
C ALA A 178 1.31 -1.94 17.91
N VAL A 179 0.93 -3.02 18.59
CA VAL A 179 0.99 -4.39 18.03
C VAL A 179 0.05 -4.52 16.83
N ALA A 180 -1.16 -3.98 16.90
CA ALA A 180 -2.10 -4.02 15.78
C ALA A 180 -1.60 -3.21 14.59
N GLU A 181 -0.99 -2.04 14.83
CA GLU A 181 -0.38 -1.21 13.79
C GLU A 181 0.82 -1.92 13.13
N TYR A 182 1.69 -2.53 13.93
CA TYR A 182 2.80 -3.32 13.40
C TYR A 182 2.31 -4.48 12.51
N ARG A 183 1.29 -5.23 12.96
CA ARG A 183 0.69 -6.31 12.14
C ARG A 183 0.13 -5.79 10.83
N LYS A 184 -0.55 -4.64 10.87
CA LYS A 184 -1.05 -3.98 9.65
C LYS A 184 0.08 -3.63 8.67
N VAL A 185 1.22 -3.14 9.17
CA VAL A 185 2.36 -2.78 8.33
C VAL A 185 2.99 -3.99 7.66
N ILE A 186 3.04 -5.14 8.34
CA ILE A 186 3.54 -6.41 7.76
C ILE A 186 2.46 -7.18 6.99
N SER A 187 1.23 -6.62 6.87
CA SER A 187 0.08 -7.21 6.14
C SER A 187 -0.38 -8.56 6.68
N GLU A 188 -0.44 -8.68 8.02
CA GLU A 188 -1.14 -9.77 8.71
C GLU A 188 -2.58 -9.41 9.08
#